data_6d4c86b0ac1f0067d7539261d2f221b0
#
_entry.id   6d4c86b0ac1f0067d7539261d2f221b0
#
_cell.length_a   1.000
_cell.length_b   1.000
_cell.length_c   1.000
_cell.angle_alpha   90.00
_cell.angle_beta   90.00
_cell.angle_gamma   90.00
#
_symmetry.space_group_name_H-M   'P 1'
#
loop_
_entity.id
_entity.type
_entity.pdbx_description
1 polymer ?
#
loop_
_entity_poly.entity_id
_entity_poly.type
_entity_poly.pdbx_seq_one_letter_code
_entity_poly.pdbx_strand_id
1 'polypeptide(L)'
;MSKNYNKRQAETAAKTAAPAATQKKGKGSRKGLHIGGRTVYAVLGLLLLFFCVWEFSPVLRHLAEENYFSFEALPMAYVLREPLGHVLWIGRFLMLPFHWQWVGGLYLAALLVISGWLADKALACKAQWRGIGFVLPAMLLAWASWRGYNLFLRNEPSLLILWLWGLLIVSALAAGVKGLLRKKTAEETAEEPVRWYKAGGLWLSTIALLAVIGGTYAFRQNVILSCDMQNKMMDADWEGMVDDALAARQPDRSVAAYHAIALNHQGQLLEHVFDIDYNYPTVKLDSIGGMDEGVNYIAESNFHCGLVQSGYHYAMEQHVMGGPRLRFLKLMALASMVNDERELCERYLHFIEKMPFEGEFCENVRNLLGNAKAIADEPTFGRILQFLPREQKFEQNFRTPPFLGYNVGVLSGTDETLNTSVAAALYSKDMENIIMRSQYLQQKRTLPLCVQQALVIASFKRPGLLDNFKGISSYVQNEVVNFATIAAPLSKDKSEKGKEAMRQALVKDWKGTYMFYYYCGNLNQTAQKQTQTNVN
;
A
#
# COMPACT_ATOMS: atom_id res chain seq x y z
N MET A 1 -79.46 -75.45 9.94
CA MET A 1 -78.01 -75.48 9.64
C MET A 1 -77.65 -74.62 8.44
N SER A 2 -78.16 -73.43 8.29
CA SER A 2 -77.85 -72.61 7.09
C SER A 2 -77.51 -71.14 7.33
N LYS A 3 -77.43 -70.69 8.59
CA LYS A 3 -77.12 -69.32 8.92
C LYS A 3 -75.65 -69.06 9.31
N ASN A 4 -74.89 -70.10 9.61
CA ASN A 4 -73.50 -69.96 10.04
C ASN A 4 -72.47 -70.06 8.90
N TYR A 5 -72.85 -70.47 7.71
CA TYR A 5 -71.95 -70.62 6.57
C TYR A 5 -71.70 -69.28 5.85
N ASN A 6 -72.70 -68.42 5.81
CA ASN A 6 -72.59 -67.13 5.14
C ASN A 6 -71.80 -66.06 5.98
N LYS A 7 -71.69 -66.23 7.31
CA LYS A 7 -71.00 -65.32 8.15
C LYS A 7 -69.46 -65.50 8.05
N ARG A 8 -69.00 -66.72 7.81
CA ARG A 8 -67.57 -67.03 7.62
C ARG A 8 -67.04 -66.61 6.23
N GLN A 9 -67.87 -66.63 5.18
CA GLN A 9 -67.43 -66.12 3.88
C GLN A 9 -67.40 -64.61 3.81
N ALA A 10 -68.26 -63.92 4.56
CA ALA A 10 -68.22 -62.46 4.65
C ALA A 10 -67.00 -61.95 5.45
N GLU A 11 -66.57 -62.71 6.49
CA GLU A 11 -65.37 -62.35 7.25
C GLU A 11 -64.07 -62.66 6.49
N THR A 12 -64.03 -63.61 5.60
CA THR A 12 -62.87 -63.95 4.77
C THR A 12 -62.75 -63.01 3.58
N ALA A 13 -63.85 -62.49 3.04
CA ALA A 13 -63.84 -61.47 1.98
C ALA A 13 -63.42 -60.07 2.49
N ALA A 14 -63.70 -59.80 3.77
CA ALA A 14 -63.27 -58.53 4.40
C ALA A 14 -61.75 -58.43 4.76
N LYS A 15 -61.05 -59.60 4.76
CA LYS A 15 -59.63 -59.66 5.06
C LYS A 15 -58.72 -59.61 3.85
N THR A 16 -59.21 -59.60 2.64
CA THR A 16 -58.42 -59.59 1.40
C THR A 16 -58.53 -58.31 0.60
N ALA A 17 -59.21 -57.28 1.09
CA ALA A 17 -59.17 -55.95 0.53
C ALA A 17 -58.01 -55.14 1.24
N ALA A 18 -56.77 -55.25 0.74
CA ALA A 18 -55.70 -54.36 1.09
C ALA A 18 -56.11 -52.92 0.71
N PRO A 19 -56.00 -51.96 1.61
CA PRO A 19 -56.28 -50.58 1.24
C PRO A 19 -55.29 -50.18 0.17
N ALA A 20 -55.76 -49.65 -0.96
CA ALA A 20 -54.99 -49.01 -1.99
C ALA A 20 -54.08 -48.01 -1.31
N ALA A 21 -52.80 -48.28 -1.39
CA ALA A 21 -51.78 -47.35 -0.95
C ALA A 21 -51.95 -46.01 -1.70
N THR A 22 -52.53 -45.04 -1.02
CA THR A 22 -52.49 -43.65 -1.44
C THR A 22 -51.01 -43.28 -1.56
N GLN A 23 -50.50 -43.35 -2.78
CA GLN A 23 -49.21 -42.72 -3.09
C GLN A 23 -49.32 -41.26 -2.67
N LYS A 24 -48.87 -40.95 -1.43
CA LYS A 24 -48.47 -39.62 -1.08
C LYS A 24 -47.41 -39.26 -2.10
N LYS A 25 -47.79 -38.47 -3.13
CA LYS A 25 -46.86 -37.74 -3.95
C LYS A 25 -45.84 -37.12 -3.00
N GLY A 26 -44.69 -37.73 -2.93
CA GLY A 26 -43.55 -37.19 -2.20
C GLY A 26 -43.36 -35.78 -2.73
N LYS A 27 -43.67 -34.78 -1.91
CA LYS A 27 -43.16 -33.44 -2.12
C LYS A 27 -41.67 -33.64 -2.33
N GLY A 28 -41.21 -33.45 -3.56
CA GLY A 28 -39.80 -33.48 -3.90
C GLY A 28 -39.11 -32.61 -2.90
N SER A 29 -38.49 -33.23 -1.93
CA SER A 29 -37.59 -32.57 -1.00
C SER A 29 -36.54 -31.90 -1.89
N ARG A 30 -36.71 -30.62 -2.18
CA ARG A 30 -35.59 -29.81 -2.64
C ARG A 30 -34.47 -30.07 -1.64
N LYS A 31 -33.47 -30.87 -2.05
CA LYS A 31 -32.29 -31.17 -1.26
C LYS A 31 -31.65 -29.80 -0.99
N GLY A 32 -32.05 -29.17 0.11
CA GLY A 32 -31.45 -27.88 0.53
C GLY A 32 -29.96 -28.13 0.75
N LEU A 33 -29.15 -27.29 0.19
CA LEU A 33 -27.70 -27.34 0.36
C LEU A 33 -27.38 -27.33 1.86
N HIS A 34 -26.72 -28.38 2.34
CA HIS A 34 -26.31 -28.54 3.72
C HIS A 34 -24.81 -28.29 3.79
N ILE A 35 -24.38 -27.44 4.72
CA ILE A 35 -22.97 -27.06 4.91
C ILE A 35 -22.45 -27.74 6.17
N GLY A 36 -21.40 -28.55 6.01
CA GLY A 36 -20.64 -29.15 7.11
C GLY A 36 -19.59 -28.21 7.70
N GLY A 37 -19.12 -28.52 8.90
CA GLY A 37 -18.08 -27.69 9.56
C GLY A 37 -16.80 -27.54 8.74
N ARG A 38 -16.37 -28.58 8.03
CA ARG A 38 -15.18 -28.52 7.15
C ARG A 38 -15.35 -27.48 6.02
N THR A 39 -16.55 -27.42 5.42
CA THR A 39 -16.85 -26.44 4.36
C THR A 39 -16.81 -25.00 4.90
N VAL A 40 -17.32 -24.77 6.13
CA VAL A 40 -17.25 -23.46 6.79
C VAL A 40 -15.80 -23.01 6.92
N TYR A 41 -14.94 -23.84 7.51
CA TYR A 41 -13.54 -23.50 7.71
C TYR A 41 -12.77 -23.35 6.39
N ALA A 42 -13.10 -24.16 5.38
CA ALA A 42 -12.49 -24.04 4.05
C ALA A 42 -12.82 -22.69 3.39
N VAL A 43 -14.07 -22.27 3.41
CA VAL A 43 -14.50 -20.99 2.83
C VAL A 43 -13.83 -19.81 3.53
N LEU A 44 -13.87 -19.77 4.86
CA LEU A 44 -13.25 -18.70 5.63
C LEU A 44 -11.73 -18.70 5.50
N GLY A 45 -11.11 -19.89 5.47
CA GLY A 45 -9.67 -20.04 5.23
C GLY A 45 -9.25 -19.56 3.84
N LEU A 46 -10.03 -19.85 2.80
CA LEU A 46 -9.74 -19.36 1.44
C LEU A 46 -9.86 -17.84 1.33
N LEU A 47 -10.83 -17.22 2.01
CA LEU A 47 -10.94 -15.75 2.05
C LEU A 47 -9.72 -15.10 2.73
N LEU A 48 -9.29 -15.68 3.87
CA LEU A 48 -8.09 -15.21 4.56
C LEU A 48 -6.83 -15.43 3.73
N LEU A 49 -6.71 -16.59 3.09
CA LEU A 49 -5.59 -16.89 2.21
C LEU A 49 -5.50 -15.89 1.05
N PHE A 50 -6.64 -15.66 0.37
CA PHE A 50 -6.70 -14.68 -0.71
C PHE A 50 -6.26 -13.29 -0.24
N PHE A 51 -6.80 -12.80 0.87
CA PHE A 51 -6.45 -11.49 1.41
C PHE A 51 -4.95 -11.40 1.76
N CYS A 52 -4.43 -12.37 2.52
CA CYS A 52 -3.06 -12.30 3.02
C CYS A 52 -2.01 -12.50 1.92
N VAL A 53 -2.28 -13.36 0.94
CA VAL A 53 -1.30 -13.73 -0.09
C VAL A 53 -1.37 -12.78 -1.29
N TRP A 54 -2.56 -12.31 -1.63
CA TRP A 54 -2.75 -11.51 -2.83
C TRP A 54 -2.81 -10.00 -2.55
N GLU A 55 -3.60 -9.59 -1.57
CA GLU A 55 -3.87 -8.17 -1.34
C GLU A 55 -2.88 -7.56 -0.32
N PHE A 56 -2.59 -8.27 0.76
CA PHE A 56 -1.82 -7.72 1.88
C PHE A 56 -0.33 -8.10 1.87
N SER A 57 0.10 -8.99 0.99
CA SER A 57 1.49 -9.48 0.95
C SER A 57 2.55 -8.40 0.66
N PRO A 58 2.28 -7.34 -0.15
CA PRO A 58 3.25 -6.26 -0.32
C PRO A 58 3.58 -5.55 0.99
N VAL A 59 2.56 -5.37 1.85
CA VAL A 59 2.73 -4.76 3.18
C VAL A 59 3.62 -5.64 4.07
N LEU A 60 3.53 -6.97 3.96
CA LEU A 60 4.35 -7.89 4.75
C LEU A 60 5.83 -7.81 4.37
N ARG A 61 6.15 -7.78 3.06
CA ARG A 61 7.52 -7.58 2.59
C ARG A 61 8.07 -6.22 3.02
N HIS A 62 7.26 -5.17 2.93
CA HIS A 62 7.64 -3.85 3.44
C HIS A 62 7.92 -3.88 4.95
N LEU A 63 7.08 -4.57 5.75
CA LEU A 63 7.31 -4.78 7.19
C LEU A 63 8.64 -5.51 7.47
N ALA A 64 9.06 -6.43 6.60
CA ALA A 64 10.36 -7.09 6.74
C ALA A 64 11.53 -6.09 6.57
N GLU A 65 11.43 -5.13 5.65
CA GLU A 65 12.42 -4.07 5.46
C GLU A 65 12.44 -3.05 6.62
N GLU A 66 11.32 -2.89 7.33
CA GLU A 66 11.26 -2.12 8.56
C GLU A 66 11.84 -2.90 9.77
N ASN A 67 12.04 -4.20 9.64
CA ASN A 67 12.45 -5.07 10.73
C ASN A 67 13.97 -5.11 10.90
N TYR A 68 14.46 -4.52 11.98
CA TYR A 68 15.85 -4.63 12.42
C TYR A 68 15.97 -5.80 13.41
N PHE A 69 16.48 -6.94 12.97
CA PHE A 69 16.62 -8.14 13.79
C PHE A 69 18.00 -8.79 13.65
N SER A 70 18.60 -9.16 14.77
CA SER A 70 19.81 -9.98 14.83
C SER A 70 19.73 -11.00 15.95
N PHE A 71 20.43 -12.13 15.80
CA PHE A 71 20.62 -13.10 16.87
C PHE A 71 21.65 -12.64 17.90
N GLU A 72 22.50 -11.66 17.56
CA GLU A 72 23.50 -11.10 18.45
C GLU A 72 22.89 -10.04 19.38
N ALA A 73 23.27 -10.09 20.66
CA ALA A 73 22.74 -9.16 21.67
C ALA A 73 23.20 -7.71 21.45
N LEU A 74 24.41 -7.49 20.93
CA LEU A 74 24.98 -6.15 20.78
C LEU A 74 24.19 -5.31 19.73
N PRO A 75 23.92 -5.78 18.50
CA PRO A 75 23.05 -5.06 17.57
C PRO A 75 21.65 -4.83 18.12
N MET A 76 21.14 -5.76 18.92
CA MET A 76 19.79 -5.69 19.50
C MET A 76 19.71 -4.91 20.82
N ALA A 77 20.82 -4.35 21.31
CA ALA A 77 20.87 -3.69 22.62
C ALA A 77 19.84 -2.55 22.77
N TYR A 78 19.56 -1.83 21.70
CA TYR A 78 18.52 -0.80 21.68
C TYR A 78 17.14 -1.39 21.97
N VAL A 79 16.74 -2.43 21.24
CA VAL A 79 15.44 -3.09 21.40
C VAL A 79 15.32 -3.75 22.78
N LEU A 80 16.37 -4.44 23.23
CA LEU A 80 16.37 -5.16 24.50
C LEU A 80 16.30 -4.26 25.74
N ARG A 81 16.69 -2.97 25.61
CA ARG A 81 16.57 -1.98 26.69
C ARG A 81 15.17 -1.36 26.81
N GLU A 82 14.35 -1.49 25.76
CA GLU A 82 12.98 -0.98 25.79
C GLU A 82 12.10 -1.80 26.77
N PRO A 83 11.02 -1.20 27.30
CA PRO A 83 10.01 -1.94 28.05
C PRO A 83 9.49 -3.13 27.22
N LEU A 84 9.49 -4.33 27.80
CA LEU A 84 9.17 -5.58 27.09
C LEU A 84 10.12 -5.96 25.96
N GLY A 85 11.37 -5.48 25.97
CA GLY A 85 12.35 -5.67 24.90
C GLY A 85 12.53 -7.12 24.45
N HIS A 86 12.48 -8.10 25.36
CA HIS A 86 12.51 -9.52 25.01
C HIS A 86 11.29 -9.97 24.20
N VAL A 87 10.10 -9.42 24.49
CA VAL A 87 8.88 -9.71 23.73
C VAL A 87 8.99 -9.11 22.34
N LEU A 88 9.49 -7.87 22.24
CA LEU A 88 9.74 -7.20 20.96
C LEU A 88 10.78 -7.98 20.14
N TRP A 89 11.84 -8.46 20.76
CA TRP A 89 12.86 -9.30 20.10
C TRP A 89 12.24 -10.58 19.51
N ILE A 90 11.39 -11.27 20.30
CA ILE A 90 10.65 -12.45 19.82
C ILE A 90 9.71 -12.05 18.66
N GLY A 91 9.00 -10.92 18.78
CA GLY A 91 8.15 -10.42 17.72
C GLY A 91 8.90 -10.18 16.40
N ARG A 92 10.08 -9.54 16.49
CA ARG A 92 10.94 -9.30 15.33
C ARG A 92 11.48 -10.61 14.73
N PHE A 93 11.82 -11.59 15.54
CA PHE A 93 12.15 -12.95 15.08
C PHE A 93 10.99 -13.60 14.32
N LEU A 94 9.77 -13.50 14.83
CA LEU A 94 8.58 -14.06 14.22
C LEU A 94 8.17 -13.37 12.90
N MET A 95 8.75 -12.21 12.58
CA MET A 95 8.57 -11.52 11.30
C MET A 95 9.48 -12.04 10.19
N LEU A 96 10.51 -12.81 10.48
CA LEU A 96 11.47 -13.28 9.47
C LEU A 96 10.83 -13.93 8.22
N PRO A 97 9.72 -14.71 8.32
CA PRO A 97 9.04 -15.25 7.15
C PRO A 97 8.48 -14.18 6.18
N PHE A 98 8.31 -12.95 6.64
CA PHE A 98 7.80 -11.85 5.79
C PHE A 98 8.81 -11.38 4.74
N HIS A 99 10.08 -11.73 4.89
CA HIS A 99 11.13 -11.48 3.90
C HIS A 99 10.71 -11.98 2.50
N TRP A 100 10.07 -13.15 2.42
CA TRP A 100 9.52 -13.67 1.18
C TRP A 100 8.01 -13.38 1.14
N GLN A 101 7.60 -12.54 0.22
CA GLN A 101 6.21 -12.06 0.10
C GLN A 101 5.17 -13.18 0.17
N TRP A 102 5.33 -14.24 -0.63
CA TRP A 102 4.40 -15.39 -0.67
C TRP A 102 4.42 -16.22 0.62
N VAL A 103 5.60 -16.47 1.15
CA VAL A 103 5.76 -17.22 2.40
C VAL A 103 5.15 -16.44 3.55
N GLY A 104 5.40 -15.14 3.61
CA GLY A 104 4.80 -14.25 4.61
C GLY A 104 3.28 -14.25 4.58
N GLY A 105 2.69 -14.16 3.38
CA GLY A 105 1.24 -14.23 3.18
C GLY A 105 0.65 -15.57 3.64
N LEU A 106 1.27 -16.69 3.26
CA LEU A 106 0.87 -18.03 3.70
C LEU A 106 0.99 -18.21 5.21
N TYR A 107 2.09 -17.75 5.79
CA TYR A 107 2.33 -17.80 7.23
C TYR A 107 1.28 -17.00 8.00
N LEU A 108 1.01 -15.76 7.58
CA LEU A 108 -0.02 -14.91 8.19
C LEU A 108 -1.41 -15.58 8.09
N ALA A 109 -1.77 -16.08 6.90
CA ALA A 109 -3.05 -16.76 6.67
C ALA A 109 -3.19 -18.00 7.55
N ALA A 110 -2.15 -18.83 7.66
CA ALA A 110 -2.15 -20.04 8.50
C ALA A 110 -2.40 -19.69 9.98
N LEU A 111 -1.70 -18.69 10.51
CA LEU A 111 -1.88 -18.25 11.89
C LEU A 111 -3.30 -17.70 12.14
N LEU A 112 -3.86 -16.92 11.21
CA LEU A 112 -5.22 -16.39 11.32
C LEU A 112 -6.27 -17.51 11.27
N VAL A 113 -6.10 -18.49 10.37
CA VAL A 113 -7.00 -19.65 10.25
C VAL A 113 -6.96 -20.49 11.52
N ILE A 114 -5.76 -20.79 12.04
CA ILE A 114 -5.60 -21.57 13.26
C ILE A 114 -6.21 -20.81 14.45
N SER A 115 -5.97 -19.51 14.56
CA SER A 115 -6.53 -18.67 15.62
C SER A 115 -8.07 -18.65 15.56
N GLY A 116 -8.65 -18.47 14.37
CA GLY A 116 -10.09 -18.49 14.17
C GLY A 116 -10.73 -19.85 14.51
N TRP A 117 -10.08 -20.95 14.10
CA TRP A 117 -10.54 -22.30 14.41
C TRP A 117 -10.46 -22.61 15.93
N LEU A 118 -9.38 -22.22 16.60
CA LEU A 118 -9.25 -22.39 18.06
C LEU A 118 -10.25 -21.52 18.82
N ALA A 119 -10.46 -20.28 18.37
CA ALA A 119 -11.47 -19.40 18.94
C ALA A 119 -12.89 -19.98 18.78
N ASP A 120 -13.19 -20.56 17.63
CA ASP A 120 -14.48 -21.22 17.38
C ASP A 120 -14.69 -22.41 18.33
N LYS A 121 -13.67 -23.23 18.56
CA LYS A 121 -13.68 -24.30 19.56
C LYS A 121 -13.86 -23.78 20.99
N ALA A 122 -13.18 -22.69 21.32
CA ALA A 122 -13.30 -22.07 22.64
C ALA A 122 -14.71 -21.55 22.91
N LEU A 123 -15.35 -20.93 21.93
CA LEU A 123 -16.70 -20.38 22.05
C LEU A 123 -17.79 -21.46 22.16
N ALA A 124 -17.52 -22.69 21.71
CA ALA A 124 -18.43 -23.86 21.73
C ALA A 124 -19.82 -23.58 21.18
N CYS A 125 -19.87 -22.96 20.07
CA CYS A 125 -21.11 -22.55 19.44
C CYS A 125 -21.92 -23.74 18.96
N LYS A 126 -23.26 -23.57 18.97
CA LYS A 126 -24.16 -24.50 18.28
C LYS A 126 -23.75 -24.59 16.81
N ALA A 127 -24.10 -25.68 16.13
CA ALA A 127 -23.74 -25.93 14.73
C ALA A 127 -24.02 -24.73 13.78
N GLN A 128 -25.08 -23.99 14.03
CA GLN A 128 -25.46 -22.79 13.27
C GLN A 128 -24.48 -21.60 13.42
N TRP A 129 -23.69 -21.55 14.50
CA TRP A 129 -22.73 -20.49 14.80
C TRP A 129 -21.28 -20.90 14.51
N ARG A 130 -21.06 -22.06 13.88
CA ARG A 130 -19.71 -22.47 13.46
C ARG A 130 -19.09 -21.43 12.54
N GLY A 131 -17.83 -21.14 12.79
CA GLY A 131 -17.05 -20.13 12.07
C GLY A 131 -17.09 -18.75 12.71
N ILE A 132 -17.91 -18.50 13.77
CA ILE A 132 -17.96 -17.19 14.42
C ILE A 132 -16.60 -16.76 15.01
N GLY A 133 -15.76 -17.72 15.39
CA GLY A 133 -14.42 -17.46 15.89
C GLY A 133 -13.53 -16.68 14.89
N PHE A 134 -13.86 -16.73 13.60
CA PHE A 134 -13.14 -15.99 12.55
C PHE A 134 -13.43 -14.48 12.55
N VAL A 135 -14.41 -14.02 13.31
CA VAL A 135 -14.60 -12.57 13.54
C VAL A 135 -13.39 -11.97 14.24
N LEU A 136 -12.72 -12.71 15.14
CA LEU A 136 -11.52 -12.21 15.84
C LEU A 136 -10.33 -11.93 14.88
N PRO A 137 -9.93 -12.89 14.01
CA PRO A 137 -8.99 -12.59 12.93
C PRO A 137 -9.42 -11.42 12.04
N ALA A 138 -10.71 -11.35 11.66
CA ALA A 138 -11.21 -10.24 10.85
C ALA A 138 -11.06 -8.89 11.57
N MET A 139 -11.33 -8.82 12.87
CA MET A 139 -11.11 -7.61 13.68
C MET A 139 -9.63 -7.22 13.75
N LEU A 140 -8.72 -8.19 13.88
CA LEU A 140 -7.28 -7.91 13.87
C LEU A 140 -6.82 -7.34 12.52
N LEU A 141 -7.29 -7.92 11.42
CA LEU A 141 -6.98 -7.41 10.07
C LEU A 141 -7.62 -6.04 9.83
N ALA A 142 -8.85 -5.80 10.32
CA ALA A 142 -9.47 -4.49 10.26
C ALA A 142 -8.65 -3.44 11.02
N TRP A 143 -8.13 -3.80 12.21
CA TRP A 143 -7.23 -2.94 12.97
C TRP A 143 -5.93 -2.66 12.20
N ALA A 144 -5.29 -3.68 11.61
CA ALA A 144 -4.07 -3.52 10.81
C ALA A 144 -4.31 -2.59 9.62
N SER A 145 -5.38 -2.82 8.85
CA SER A 145 -5.76 -1.96 7.73
C SER A 145 -6.10 -0.53 8.16
N TRP A 146 -6.79 -0.36 9.28
CA TRP A 146 -7.10 0.96 9.84
C TRP A 146 -5.84 1.74 10.21
N ARG A 147 -4.82 1.07 10.76
CA ARG A 147 -3.53 1.70 11.10
C ARG A 147 -2.86 2.31 9.87
N GLY A 148 -3.03 1.73 8.67
CA GLY A 148 -2.41 2.23 7.45
C GLY A 148 -0.90 2.37 7.61
N TYR A 149 -0.33 3.52 7.21
CA TYR A 149 1.11 3.81 7.37
C TYR A 149 1.60 3.72 8.82
N ASN A 150 0.75 3.98 9.81
CA ASN A 150 1.10 3.85 11.22
C ASN A 150 1.34 2.40 11.66
N LEU A 151 1.04 1.41 10.82
CA LEU A 151 1.31 0.01 11.14
C LEU A 151 2.82 -0.26 11.27
N PHE A 152 3.63 0.44 10.48
CA PHE A 152 5.06 0.22 10.40
C PHE A 152 5.93 1.48 10.62
N LEU A 153 5.38 2.69 10.49
CA LEU A 153 6.19 3.91 10.53
C LEU A 153 6.49 4.44 11.93
N ARG A 154 5.52 4.40 12.86
CA ARG A 154 5.67 4.99 14.20
C ARG A 154 5.65 3.98 15.34
N ASN A 155 5.29 2.75 15.04
CA ASN A 155 5.17 1.73 16.06
C ASN A 155 6.23 0.68 15.83
N GLU A 156 6.39 -0.16 16.84
CA GLU A 156 7.17 -1.36 16.70
C GLU A 156 6.62 -2.20 15.54
N PRO A 157 7.42 -2.51 14.50
CA PRO A 157 6.95 -3.21 13.31
C PRO A 157 6.39 -4.61 13.61
N SER A 158 6.81 -5.21 14.72
CA SER A 158 6.36 -6.54 15.15
C SER A 158 4.98 -6.58 15.81
N LEU A 159 4.31 -5.43 16.02
CA LEU A 159 3.02 -5.41 16.75
C LEU A 159 1.95 -6.29 16.11
N LEU A 160 1.84 -6.31 14.77
CA LEU A 160 0.87 -7.14 14.09
C LEU A 160 1.06 -8.62 14.43
N ILE A 161 2.29 -9.11 14.32
CA ILE A 161 2.59 -10.51 14.57
C ILE A 161 2.48 -10.86 16.06
N LEU A 162 2.85 -9.95 16.96
CA LEU A 162 2.68 -10.13 18.39
C LEU A 162 1.21 -10.22 18.79
N TRP A 163 0.36 -9.35 18.27
CA TRP A 163 -1.09 -9.41 18.51
C TRP A 163 -1.69 -10.71 17.96
N LEU A 164 -1.24 -11.16 16.80
CA LEU A 164 -1.70 -12.41 16.21
C LEU A 164 -1.28 -13.63 17.04
N TRP A 165 -0.03 -13.70 17.48
CA TRP A 165 0.42 -14.76 18.39
C TRP A 165 -0.28 -14.70 19.74
N GLY A 166 -0.54 -13.49 20.27
CA GLY A 166 -1.36 -13.30 21.47
C GLY A 166 -2.77 -13.86 21.29
N LEU A 167 -3.42 -13.56 20.18
CA LEU A 167 -4.74 -14.10 19.83
C LEU A 167 -4.71 -15.63 19.73
N LEU A 168 -3.69 -16.19 19.08
CA LEU A 168 -3.50 -17.64 18.96
C LEU A 168 -3.37 -18.31 20.34
N ILE A 169 -2.48 -17.79 21.21
CA ILE A 169 -2.23 -18.34 22.52
C ILE A 169 -3.49 -18.28 23.40
N VAL A 170 -4.16 -17.13 23.44
CA VAL A 170 -5.40 -16.97 24.21
C VAL A 170 -6.49 -17.91 23.72
N SER A 171 -6.66 -18.03 22.40
CA SER A 171 -7.64 -18.93 21.80
C SER A 171 -7.31 -20.41 22.10
N ALA A 172 -6.03 -20.78 22.08
CA ALA A 172 -5.58 -22.14 22.39
C ALA A 172 -5.80 -22.48 23.87
N LEU A 173 -5.47 -21.56 24.78
CA LEU A 173 -5.69 -21.74 26.21
C LEU A 173 -7.20 -21.85 26.52
N ALA A 174 -8.02 -20.99 25.96
CA ALA A 174 -9.47 -21.03 26.15
C ALA A 174 -10.07 -22.34 25.63
N ALA A 175 -9.65 -22.80 24.44
CA ALA A 175 -10.08 -24.09 23.90
C ALA A 175 -9.62 -25.28 24.76
N GLY A 176 -8.38 -25.24 25.27
CA GLY A 176 -7.81 -26.26 26.17
C GLY A 176 -8.54 -26.34 27.51
N VAL A 177 -8.72 -25.21 28.20
CA VAL A 177 -9.48 -25.13 29.46
C VAL A 177 -10.88 -25.69 29.27
N LYS A 178 -11.56 -25.31 28.19
CA LYS A 178 -12.88 -25.84 27.91
C LYS A 178 -12.87 -27.33 27.63
N GLY A 179 -11.87 -27.85 26.90
CA GLY A 179 -11.69 -29.28 26.68
C GLY A 179 -11.53 -30.06 28.00
N LEU A 180 -10.82 -29.49 28.98
CA LEU A 180 -10.62 -30.09 30.34
C LEU A 180 -11.90 -30.04 31.18
N LEU A 181 -12.65 -28.92 31.12
CA LEU A 181 -13.89 -28.72 31.89
C LEU A 181 -15.05 -29.53 31.34
N ARG A 182 -15.01 -29.92 30.07
CA ARG A 182 -16.03 -30.74 29.44
C ARG A 182 -15.93 -32.16 30.01
N LYS A 183 -16.73 -32.47 31.08
CA LYS A 183 -16.95 -33.86 31.52
C LYS A 183 -17.29 -34.69 30.27
N LYS A 184 -16.64 -35.88 30.16
CA LYS A 184 -16.87 -36.88 29.13
C LYS A 184 -18.36 -37.34 29.12
N THR A 185 -19.26 -36.52 28.71
CA THR A 185 -20.54 -36.99 28.20
C THR A 185 -20.25 -37.36 26.76
N ALA A 186 -20.07 -38.66 26.56
CA ALA A 186 -19.90 -39.29 25.26
C ALA A 186 -21.17 -39.17 24.44
N GLU A 187 -21.41 -38.05 23.85
CA GLU A 187 -22.11 -37.88 22.61
C GLU A 187 -21.28 -36.90 21.81
N GLU A 188 -20.34 -37.42 21.04
CA GLU A 188 -19.94 -36.78 19.79
C GLU A 188 -21.26 -36.57 19.04
N THR A 189 -21.87 -35.41 19.24
CA THR A 189 -22.89 -34.94 18.31
C THR A 189 -22.17 -34.92 16.97
N ALA A 190 -22.40 -35.97 16.16
CA ALA A 190 -22.00 -36.02 14.79
C ALA A 190 -22.20 -34.65 14.18
N GLU A 191 -21.24 -34.21 13.34
CA GLU A 191 -21.25 -32.89 12.70
C GLU A 191 -22.58 -32.76 11.91
N GLU A 192 -23.64 -32.36 12.60
CA GLU A 192 -24.93 -32.18 11.92
C GLU A 192 -24.77 -31.07 10.89
N PRO A 193 -24.95 -31.40 9.61
CA PRO A 193 -24.88 -30.40 8.55
C PRO A 193 -26.06 -29.43 8.68
N VAL A 194 -25.74 -28.13 8.70
CA VAL A 194 -26.73 -27.05 8.85
C VAL A 194 -27.14 -26.57 7.46
N ARG A 195 -28.43 -26.26 7.29
CA ARG A 195 -28.88 -25.62 6.05
C ARG A 195 -28.15 -24.29 5.85
N TRP A 196 -27.64 -24.03 4.64
CA TRP A 196 -26.76 -22.88 4.32
C TRP A 196 -27.30 -21.56 4.85
N TYR A 197 -28.58 -21.27 4.75
CA TYR A 197 -29.21 -20.02 5.22
C TYR A 197 -29.34 -19.92 6.74
N LYS A 198 -29.11 -21.00 7.48
CA LYS A 198 -29.11 -21.04 8.95
C LYS A 198 -27.69 -21.02 9.52
N ALA A 199 -26.66 -21.02 8.68
CA ALA A 199 -25.26 -20.98 9.10
C ALA A 199 -24.82 -19.54 9.48
N GLY A 200 -25.39 -19.01 10.57
CA GLY A 200 -25.18 -17.62 11.01
C GLY A 200 -23.73 -17.27 11.27
N GLY A 201 -22.95 -18.19 11.86
CA GLY A 201 -21.52 -17.99 12.10
C GLY A 201 -20.72 -17.82 10.80
N LEU A 202 -20.99 -18.66 9.79
CA LEU A 202 -20.37 -18.54 8.46
C LEU A 202 -20.69 -17.18 7.83
N TRP A 203 -21.97 -16.80 7.81
CA TRP A 203 -22.39 -15.55 7.17
C TRP A 203 -21.80 -14.34 7.86
N LEU A 204 -21.83 -14.28 9.20
CA LEU A 204 -21.29 -13.16 9.95
C LEU A 204 -19.77 -13.01 9.70
N SER A 205 -19.02 -14.09 9.78
CA SER A 205 -17.57 -14.07 9.54
C SER A 205 -17.22 -13.77 8.09
N THR A 206 -17.99 -14.30 7.12
CA THR A 206 -17.81 -13.98 5.71
C THR A 206 -18.07 -12.50 5.44
N ILE A 207 -19.15 -11.94 5.98
CA ILE A 207 -19.45 -10.49 5.85
C ILE A 207 -18.34 -9.66 6.50
N ALA A 208 -17.86 -10.05 7.69
CA ALA A 208 -16.78 -9.35 8.36
C ALA A 208 -15.49 -9.36 7.53
N LEU A 209 -15.09 -10.52 6.99
CA LEU A 209 -13.90 -10.63 6.13
C LEU A 209 -14.07 -9.86 4.82
N LEU A 210 -15.21 -9.98 4.15
CA LEU A 210 -15.47 -9.20 2.93
C LEU A 210 -15.49 -7.69 3.19
N ALA A 211 -15.99 -7.26 4.35
CA ALA A 211 -15.93 -5.86 4.76
C ALA A 211 -14.49 -5.39 4.99
N VAL A 212 -13.62 -6.24 5.55
CA VAL A 212 -12.19 -5.93 5.69
C VAL A 212 -11.52 -5.84 4.33
N ILE A 213 -11.71 -6.83 3.46
CA ILE A 213 -11.14 -6.87 2.10
C ILE A 213 -11.59 -5.63 1.31
N GLY A 214 -12.91 -5.44 1.20
CA GLY A 214 -13.48 -4.31 0.48
C GLY A 214 -13.13 -2.96 1.10
N GLY A 215 -13.08 -2.88 2.44
CA GLY A 215 -12.67 -1.68 3.16
C GLY A 215 -11.19 -1.33 2.95
N THR A 216 -10.31 -2.32 2.95
CA THR A 216 -8.89 -2.15 2.66
C THR A 216 -8.71 -1.63 1.23
N TYR A 217 -9.33 -2.28 0.26
CA TYR A 217 -9.30 -1.85 -1.14
C TYR A 217 -9.91 -0.45 -1.35
N ALA A 218 -11.00 -0.12 -0.66
CA ALA A 218 -11.70 1.16 -0.84
C ALA A 218 -10.98 2.35 -0.16
N PHE A 219 -10.38 2.13 1.02
CA PHE A 219 -9.89 3.20 1.88
C PHE A 219 -8.39 3.17 2.16
N ARG A 220 -7.72 2.06 1.85
CA ARG A 220 -6.29 1.86 2.14
C ARG A 220 -5.48 1.43 0.92
N GLN A 221 -6.03 1.60 -0.29
CA GLN A 221 -5.37 1.24 -1.54
C GLN A 221 -3.97 1.87 -1.65
N ASN A 222 -3.83 3.15 -1.33
CA ASN A 222 -2.55 3.84 -1.43
C ASN A 222 -1.46 3.25 -0.53
N VAL A 223 -1.81 2.77 0.67
CA VAL A 223 -0.86 2.12 1.58
C VAL A 223 -0.31 0.84 0.95
N ILE A 224 -1.18 0.03 0.36
CA ILE A 224 -0.78 -1.22 -0.31
C ILE A 224 0.06 -0.91 -1.54
N LEU A 225 -0.41 0.00 -2.41
CA LEU A 225 0.30 0.38 -3.62
C LEU A 225 1.68 0.97 -3.32
N SER A 226 1.79 1.86 -2.33
CA SER A 226 3.09 2.44 -1.98
C SER A 226 4.06 1.42 -1.39
N CYS A 227 3.57 0.43 -0.65
CA CYS A 227 4.41 -0.69 -0.20
C CYS A 227 4.86 -1.56 -1.38
N ASP A 228 3.97 -1.83 -2.34
CA ASP A 228 4.30 -2.60 -3.53
C ASP A 228 5.30 -1.87 -4.43
N MET A 229 5.07 -0.57 -4.67
CA MET A 229 5.99 0.28 -5.43
C MET A 229 7.37 0.35 -4.75
N GLN A 230 7.44 0.40 -3.42
CA GLN A 230 8.72 0.36 -2.73
C GLN A 230 9.43 -0.98 -2.89
N ASN A 231 8.69 -2.09 -2.84
CA ASN A 231 9.24 -3.43 -3.11
C ASN A 231 9.77 -3.53 -4.54
N LYS A 232 9.01 -3.03 -5.52
CA LYS A 232 9.40 -2.95 -6.94
C LYS A 232 10.61 -2.04 -7.15
N MET A 233 10.71 -0.94 -6.41
CA MET A 233 11.88 -0.04 -6.44
C MET A 233 13.16 -0.77 -6.03
N MET A 234 13.10 -1.61 -4.99
CA MET A 234 14.24 -2.44 -4.58
C MET A 234 14.63 -3.47 -5.64
N ASP A 235 13.64 -3.95 -6.41
CA ASP A 235 13.83 -4.91 -7.50
C ASP A 235 14.13 -4.20 -8.86
N ALA A 236 14.25 -2.86 -8.87
CA ALA A 236 14.42 -2.00 -10.05
C ALA A 236 13.32 -2.20 -11.13
N ASP A 237 12.12 -2.60 -10.73
CA ASP A 237 10.93 -2.74 -11.59
C ASP A 237 10.21 -1.39 -11.74
N TRP A 238 10.81 -0.50 -12.53
CA TRP A 238 10.27 0.85 -12.75
C TRP A 238 8.96 0.86 -13.51
N GLU A 239 8.76 -0.08 -14.44
CA GLU A 239 7.52 -0.21 -15.23
C GLU A 239 6.36 -0.62 -14.31
N GLY A 240 6.54 -1.64 -13.49
CA GLY A 240 5.53 -2.06 -12.53
C GLY A 240 5.16 -0.99 -11.51
N MET A 241 6.10 -0.09 -11.14
CA MET A 241 5.79 1.06 -10.28
C MET A 241 4.89 2.09 -10.98
N VAL A 242 5.10 2.34 -12.28
CA VAL A 242 4.23 3.23 -13.07
C VAL A 242 2.83 2.66 -13.17
N ASP A 243 2.70 1.36 -13.45
CA ASP A 243 1.41 0.67 -13.52
C ASP A 243 0.62 0.77 -12.21
N ASP A 244 1.28 0.59 -11.07
CA ASP A 244 0.65 0.75 -9.75
C ASP A 244 0.16 2.18 -9.52
N ALA A 245 0.95 3.17 -9.90
CA ALA A 245 0.56 4.57 -9.78
C ALA A 245 -0.68 4.90 -10.62
N LEU A 246 -0.73 4.37 -11.85
CA LEU A 246 -1.88 4.54 -12.75
C LEU A 246 -3.14 3.81 -12.25
N ALA A 247 -2.97 2.69 -11.53
CA ALA A 247 -4.06 1.94 -10.91
C ALA A 247 -4.65 2.64 -9.66
N ALA A 248 -3.95 3.62 -9.08
CA ALA A 248 -4.41 4.35 -7.92
C ALA A 248 -5.63 5.22 -8.25
N ARG A 249 -6.72 5.05 -7.51
CA ARG A 249 -7.96 5.85 -7.71
C ARG A 249 -7.76 7.32 -7.35
N GLN A 250 -7.09 7.57 -6.25
CA GLN A 250 -6.76 8.90 -5.76
C GLN A 250 -5.37 8.82 -5.13
N PRO A 251 -4.30 8.97 -5.93
CA PRO A 251 -2.92 8.88 -5.45
C PRO A 251 -2.68 9.83 -4.27
N ASP A 252 -2.01 9.34 -3.25
CA ASP A 252 -1.45 10.19 -2.20
C ASP A 252 -0.02 10.62 -2.56
N ARG A 253 0.65 11.32 -1.65
CA ARG A 253 2.01 11.82 -1.87
C ARG A 253 3.04 10.71 -1.99
N SER A 254 2.85 9.59 -1.30
CA SER A 254 3.74 8.43 -1.40
C SER A 254 3.68 7.82 -2.80
N VAL A 255 2.47 7.54 -3.30
CA VAL A 255 2.28 7.02 -4.66
C VAL A 255 2.83 8.00 -5.70
N ALA A 256 2.56 9.30 -5.55
CA ALA A 256 3.08 10.33 -6.45
C ALA A 256 4.62 10.41 -6.44
N ALA A 257 5.24 10.24 -5.28
CA ALA A 257 6.70 10.26 -5.15
C ALA A 257 7.34 9.05 -5.83
N TYR A 258 6.83 7.85 -5.58
CA TYR A 258 7.32 6.63 -6.23
C TYR A 258 7.08 6.62 -7.74
N HIS A 259 5.94 7.16 -8.20
CA HIS A 259 5.68 7.37 -9.63
C HIS A 259 6.75 8.28 -10.26
N ALA A 260 7.04 9.41 -9.62
CA ALA A 260 8.07 10.33 -10.11
C ALA A 260 9.47 9.69 -10.12
N ILE A 261 9.82 8.88 -9.10
CA ILE A 261 11.07 8.11 -9.08
C ILE A 261 11.15 7.17 -10.29
N ALA A 262 10.11 6.39 -10.52
CA ALA A 262 10.05 5.43 -11.62
C ALA A 262 10.21 6.11 -12.99
N LEU A 263 9.43 7.17 -13.24
CA LEU A 263 9.54 7.95 -14.47
C LEU A 263 10.91 8.61 -14.66
N ASN A 264 11.54 9.01 -13.56
CA ASN A 264 12.87 9.56 -13.60
C ASN A 264 13.91 8.52 -14.04
N HIS A 265 13.84 7.31 -13.49
CA HIS A 265 14.71 6.20 -13.92
C HIS A 265 14.48 5.80 -15.37
N GLN A 266 13.24 5.87 -15.85
CA GLN A 266 12.91 5.62 -17.26
C GLN A 266 13.27 6.79 -18.20
N GLY A 267 13.61 7.97 -17.68
CA GLY A 267 13.85 9.18 -18.49
C GLY A 267 12.58 9.81 -19.08
N GLN A 268 11.41 9.47 -18.57
CA GLN A 268 10.09 9.85 -19.09
C GLN A 268 9.33 10.83 -18.17
N LEU A 269 10.02 11.51 -17.27
CA LEU A 269 9.38 12.32 -16.23
C LEU A 269 8.47 13.41 -16.81
N LEU A 270 8.95 14.20 -17.75
CA LEU A 270 8.18 15.31 -18.32
C LEU A 270 7.05 14.84 -19.25
N GLU A 271 7.15 13.64 -19.78
CA GLU A 271 6.14 13.05 -20.67
C GLU A 271 4.91 12.57 -19.87
N HIS A 272 5.13 11.95 -18.70
CA HIS A 272 4.11 11.17 -18.00
C HIS A 272 3.83 11.61 -16.57
N VAL A 273 4.53 12.63 -16.05
CA VAL A 273 4.34 13.08 -14.66
C VAL A 273 2.89 13.45 -14.31
N PHE A 274 2.11 13.93 -15.30
CA PHE A 274 0.71 14.33 -15.08
C PHE A 274 -0.33 13.25 -15.44
N ASP A 275 0.09 12.04 -15.77
CA ASP A 275 -0.83 10.93 -16.07
C ASP A 275 -1.62 10.49 -14.83
N ILE A 276 -1.06 10.70 -13.65
CA ILE A 276 -1.77 10.49 -12.38
C ILE A 276 -2.51 11.76 -11.93
N ASP A 277 -3.45 11.56 -11.03
CA ASP A 277 -4.28 12.63 -10.51
C ASP A 277 -3.74 13.21 -9.19
N TYR A 278 -3.31 14.46 -9.23
CA TYR A 278 -2.81 15.19 -8.06
C TYR A 278 -3.95 15.84 -7.25
N ASN A 279 -4.93 15.08 -6.86
CA ASN A 279 -5.99 15.50 -5.95
C ASN A 279 -5.79 14.80 -4.59
N TYR A 280 -4.81 15.26 -3.84
CA TYR A 280 -4.44 14.61 -2.59
C TYR A 280 -5.59 14.59 -1.58
N PRO A 281 -5.74 13.48 -0.81
CA PRO A 281 -6.68 13.42 0.30
C PRO A 281 -6.43 14.54 1.31
N THR A 282 -7.49 15.10 1.87
CA THR A 282 -7.38 16.13 2.90
C THR A 282 -6.75 15.54 4.15
N VAL A 283 -5.55 15.99 4.49
CA VAL A 283 -4.91 15.61 5.75
C VAL A 283 -5.41 16.52 6.85
N LYS A 284 -6.07 15.98 7.86
CA LYS A 284 -6.39 16.72 9.08
C LYS A 284 -5.09 17.01 9.83
N LEU A 285 -4.78 18.28 10.03
CA LEU A 285 -3.57 18.76 10.70
C LEU A 285 -3.45 18.31 12.18
N ASP A 286 -4.57 17.96 12.81
CA ASP A 286 -4.64 17.51 14.21
C ASP A 286 -4.05 16.10 14.43
N SER A 287 -3.90 15.30 13.39
CA SER A 287 -3.12 14.10 13.47
C SER A 287 -1.67 14.46 13.19
N ILE A 288 -0.80 14.29 14.18
CA ILE A 288 0.65 14.21 13.99
C ILE A 288 0.98 13.24 12.82
N GLY A 289 -0.02 12.54 12.30
CA GLY A 289 -0.09 11.66 11.16
C GLY A 289 0.21 12.23 9.77
N GLY A 290 0.21 13.53 9.60
CA GLY A 290 0.61 14.14 8.33
C GLY A 290 2.11 13.96 8.01
N MET A 291 2.92 13.58 9.00
CA MET A 291 4.34 13.25 8.82
C MET A 291 4.56 11.75 8.51
N ASP A 292 3.62 10.88 8.82
CA ASP A 292 3.80 9.42 8.67
C ASP A 292 3.92 9.01 7.20
N GLU A 293 3.09 9.61 6.35
CA GLU A 293 3.19 9.40 4.91
C GLU A 293 4.56 9.82 4.36
N GLY A 294 5.10 10.96 4.86
CA GLY A 294 6.41 11.46 4.46
C GLY A 294 7.56 10.52 4.82
N VAL A 295 7.50 9.88 5.99
CA VAL A 295 8.51 8.89 6.41
C VAL A 295 8.60 7.72 5.41
N ASN A 296 7.51 7.42 4.72
CA ASN A 296 7.47 6.32 3.77
C ASN A 296 8.30 6.58 2.49
N TYR A 297 8.47 7.83 2.05
CA TYR A 297 9.09 8.11 0.75
C TYR A 297 10.20 9.16 0.74
N ILE A 298 10.32 10.02 1.77
CA ILE A 298 11.21 11.19 1.69
C ILE A 298 12.68 10.79 1.55
N ALA A 299 13.14 9.79 2.29
CA ALA A 299 14.53 9.35 2.25
C ALA A 299 14.91 8.84 0.85
N GLU A 300 14.12 7.93 0.31
CA GLU A 300 14.32 7.31 -1.00
C GLU A 300 14.15 8.33 -2.14
N SER A 301 13.13 9.19 -2.04
CA SER A 301 12.92 10.22 -3.07
C SER A 301 14.10 11.18 -3.17
N ASN A 302 14.66 11.61 -2.04
CA ASN A 302 15.86 12.44 -2.06
C ASN A 302 17.05 11.68 -2.66
N PHE A 303 17.26 10.44 -2.25
CA PHE A 303 18.35 9.62 -2.77
C PHE A 303 18.26 9.42 -4.29
N HIS A 304 17.10 8.98 -4.79
CA HIS A 304 16.89 8.71 -6.21
C HIS A 304 16.85 9.96 -7.09
N CYS A 305 16.62 11.13 -6.55
CA CYS A 305 16.74 12.39 -7.31
C CYS A 305 18.13 13.05 -7.22
N GLY A 306 19.13 12.33 -6.70
CA GLY A 306 20.51 12.79 -6.59
C GLY A 306 20.81 13.63 -5.34
N LEU A 307 19.84 13.90 -4.47
CA LEU A 307 20.07 14.56 -3.18
C LEU A 307 20.52 13.53 -2.13
N VAL A 308 21.63 12.86 -2.42
CA VAL A 308 22.14 11.71 -1.65
C VAL A 308 22.35 12.06 -0.18
N GLN A 309 22.93 13.25 0.11
CA GLN A 309 23.12 13.70 1.49
C GLN A 309 21.81 14.00 2.22
N SER A 310 20.81 14.55 1.53
CA SER A 310 19.50 14.78 2.12
C SER A 310 18.78 13.46 2.41
N GLY A 311 18.89 12.48 1.52
CA GLY A 311 18.38 11.13 1.73
C GLY A 311 19.04 10.45 2.93
N TYR A 312 20.36 10.51 3.01
CA TYR A 312 21.14 10.01 4.15
C TYR A 312 20.73 10.70 5.47
N HIS A 313 20.70 12.03 5.49
CA HIS A 313 20.32 12.80 6.68
C HIS A 313 18.93 12.43 7.19
N TYR A 314 17.95 12.35 6.28
CA TYR A 314 16.61 11.97 6.66
C TYR A 314 16.53 10.52 7.17
N ALA A 315 17.22 9.58 6.52
CA ALA A 315 17.31 8.20 7.00
C ALA A 315 17.92 8.09 8.38
N MET A 316 19.02 8.86 8.64
CA MET A 316 19.67 8.93 9.95
C MET A 316 18.73 9.52 11.01
N GLU A 317 18.04 10.62 10.71
CA GLU A 317 17.06 11.24 11.61
C GLU A 317 15.96 10.25 12.00
N GLN A 318 15.39 9.54 11.03
CA GLN A 318 14.37 8.53 11.29
C GLN A 318 14.92 7.34 12.09
N HIS A 319 16.15 6.94 11.81
CA HIS A 319 16.83 5.87 12.57
C HIS A 319 17.04 6.26 14.04
N VAL A 320 17.39 7.52 14.32
CA VAL A 320 17.59 8.02 15.69
C VAL A 320 16.25 8.23 16.40
N MET A 321 15.25 8.81 15.73
CA MET A 321 13.95 9.14 16.34
C MET A 321 13.01 7.94 16.49
N GLY A 322 12.98 7.06 15.48
CA GLY A 322 12.06 5.92 15.39
C GLY A 322 12.69 4.57 15.75
N GLY A 323 13.97 4.57 16.11
CA GLY A 323 14.74 3.35 16.35
C GLY A 323 15.29 2.71 15.06
N PRO A 324 16.16 1.69 15.21
CA PRO A 324 16.85 1.08 14.08
C PRO A 324 15.88 0.34 13.15
N ARG A 325 16.03 0.61 11.85
CA ARG A 325 15.28 -0.01 10.76
C ARG A 325 16.22 -0.42 9.65
N LEU A 326 16.03 -1.62 9.13
CA LEU A 326 16.91 -2.19 8.10
C LEU A 326 16.92 -1.31 6.84
N ARG A 327 15.76 -0.86 6.38
CA ARG A 327 15.60 0.00 5.20
C ARG A 327 16.50 1.25 5.27
N PHE A 328 16.49 1.95 6.39
CA PHE A 328 17.30 3.17 6.55
C PHE A 328 18.79 2.86 6.67
N LEU A 329 19.15 1.73 7.28
CA LEU A 329 20.56 1.29 7.30
C LEU A 329 21.07 0.98 5.88
N LYS A 330 20.27 0.28 5.06
CA LYS A 330 20.58 0.02 3.66
C LYS A 330 20.76 1.33 2.89
N LEU A 331 19.84 2.29 3.04
CA LEU A 331 19.93 3.57 2.36
C LEU A 331 21.18 4.37 2.78
N MET A 332 21.52 4.37 4.08
CA MET A 332 22.73 5.02 4.57
C MET A 332 24.00 4.36 4.02
N ALA A 333 24.02 3.03 3.90
CA ALA A 333 25.12 2.31 3.27
C ALA A 333 25.27 2.69 1.78
N LEU A 334 24.17 2.72 1.04
CA LEU A 334 24.15 3.11 -0.38
C LEU A 334 24.58 4.56 -0.58
N ALA A 335 24.09 5.46 0.27
CA ALA A 335 24.49 6.87 0.22
C ALA A 335 25.98 7.05 0.47
N SER A 336 26.53 6.34 1.48
CA SER A 336 27.97 6.37 1.77
C SER A 336 28.80 5.75 0.62
N MET A 337 28.28 4.71 -0.05
CA MET A 337 28.92 4.12 -1.23
C MET A 337 28.98 5.13 -2.39
N VAL A 338 27.87 5.79 -2.71
CA VAL A 338 27.81 6.80 -3.79
C VAL A 338 28.73 7.99 -3.52
N ASN A 339 28.91 8.36 -2.26
CA ASN A 339 29.81 9.45 -1.85
C ASN A 339 31.28 9.02 -1.71
N ASP A 340 31.65 7.77 -1.98
CA ASP A 340 32.98 7.15 -1.75
C ASP A 340 33.46 7.21 -0.28
N GLU A 341 32.52 7.21 0.67
CA GLU A 341 32.79 7.18 2.11
C GLU A 341 32.97 5.72 2.57
N ARG A 342 34.06 5.10 2.17
CA ARG A 342 34.31 3.64 2.28
C ARG A 342 34.23 3.11 3.69
N GLU A 343 34.90 3.76 4.64
CA GLU A 343 34.90 3.32 6.04
C GLU A 343 33.50 3.40 6.67
N LEU A 344 32.74 4.41 6.32
CA LEU A 344 31.38 4.61 6.82
C LEU A 344 30.43 3.56 6.21
N CYS A 345 30.55 3.32 4.92
CA CYS A 345 29.80 2.27 4.22
C CYS A 345 30.05 0.89 4.87
N GLU A 346 31.32 0.51 5.07
CA GLU A 346 31.68 -0.77 5.70
C GLU A 346 31.15 -0.90 7.12
N ARG A 347 31.07 0.19 7.89
CA ARG A 347 30.44 0.16 9.22
C ARG A 347 28.96 -0.19 9.14
N TYR A 348 28.21 0.40 8.18
CA TYR A 348 26.81 0.04 7.97
C TYR A 348 26.66 -1.41 7.49
N LEU A 349 27.47 -1.82 6.53
CA LEU A 349 27.45 -3.20 6.02
C LEU A 349 27.74 -4.22 7.13
N HIS A 350 28.67 -3.91 8.05
CA HIS A 350 28.95 -4.78 9.19
C HIS A 350 27.72 -4.98 10.10
N PHE A 351 26.88 -3.96 10.29
CA PHE A 351 25.63 -4.13 11.03
C PHE A 351 24.57 -4.89 10.23
N ILE A 352 24.45 -4.61 8.93
CA ILE A 352 23.47 -5.23 8.05
C ILE A 352 23.76 -6.72 7.87
N GLU A 353 25.03 -7.09 7.72
CA GLU A 353 25.48 -8.49 7.55
C GLU A 353 25.12 -9.42 8.71
N LYS A 354 24.89 -8.84 9.91
CA LYS A 354 24.43 -9.58 11.09
C LYS A 354 22.92 -9.86 11.08
N MET A 355 22.22 -9.36 10.09
CA MET A 355 20.80 -9.60 9.91
C MET A 355 20.57 -10.76 8.97
N PRO A 356 19.57 -11.61 9.24
CA PRO A 356 19.24 -12.72 8.38
C PRO A 356 18.90 -12.23 6.97
N PHE A 357 19.37 -12.96 5.96
CA PHE A 357 19.09 -12.79 4.53
C PHE A 357 19.76 -11.58 3.83
N GLU A 358 20.58 -10.80 4.53
CA GLU A 358 21.17 -9.57 3.99
C GLU A 358 22.59 -9.75 3.41
N GLY A 359 23.10 -10.98 3.37
CA GLY A 359 24.46 -11.26 2.85
C GLY A 359 24.64 -10.85 1.41
N GLU A 360 23.68 -11.12 0.54
CA GLU A 360 23.73 -10.77 -0.88
C GLU A 360 23.76 -9.25 -1.09
N PHE A 361 22.94 -8.50 -0.34
CA PHE A 361 22.98 -7.04 -0.38
C PHE A 361 24.37 -6.51 -0.01
N CYS A 362 24.95 -7.02 1.07
CA CYS A 362 26.28 -6.59 1.52
C CYS A 362 27.38 -6.92 0.49
N GLU A 363 27.33 -8.08 -0.13
CA GLU A 363 28.27 -8.48 -1.17
C GLU A 363 28.15 -7.58 -2.41
N ASN A 364 26.94 -7.31 -2.86
CA ASN A 364 26.67 -6.44 -4.01
C ASN A 364 27.21 -5.02 -3.78
N VAL A 365 26.97 -4.44 -2.59
CA VAL A 365 27.48 -3.11 -2.26
C VAL A 365 29.01 -3.11 -2.17
N ARG A 366 29.65 -4.13 -1.57
CA ARG A 366 31.12 -4.23 -1.51
C ARG A 366 31.76 -4.35 -2.90
N ASN A 367 31.13 -5.04 -3.84
CA ASN A 367 31.61 -5.15 -5.21
C ASN A 367 31.62 -3.81 -5.96
N LEU A 368 30.74 -2.88 -5.57
CA LEU A 368 30.66 -1.53 -6.12
C LEU A 368 31.56 -0.55 -5.36
N LEU A 369 31.76 -0.75 -4.06
CA LEU A 369 32.43 0.20 -3.16
C LEU A 369 33.86 0.53 -3.63
N GLY A 370 34.11 1.82 -3.83
CA GLY A 370 35.40 2.32 -4.29
C GLY A 370 35.69 2.10 -5.77
N ASN A 371 34.74 1.61 -6.54
CA ASN A 371 34.83 1.42 -7.99
C ASN A 371 33.85 2.36 -8.71
N ALA A 372 34.26 3.62 -8.91
CA ALA A 372 33.42 4.65 -9.54
C ALA A 372 32.88 4.21 -10.92
N LYS A 373 33.64 3.43 -11.67
CA LYS A 373 33.20 2.93 -12.97
C LYS A 373 32.08 1.90 -12.79
N ALA A 374 32.23 0.94 -11.88
CA ALA A 374 31.20 -0.06 -11.64
C ALA A 374 29.89 0.59 -11.11
N ILE A 375 29.99 1.61 -10.26
CA ILE A 375 28.83 2.37 -9.79
C ILE A 375 28.15 3.10 -10.96
N ALA A 376 28.92 3.69 -11.88
CA ALA A 376 28.38 4.39 -13.03
C ALA A 376 27.77 3.44 -14.09
N ASP A 377 28.30 2.23 -14.20
CA ASP A 377 27.81 1.20 -15.13
C ASP A 377 26.56 0.46 -14.58
N GLU A 378 26.31 0.53 -13.27
CA GLU A 378 25.10 -0.04 -12.66
C GLU A 378 23.89 0.85 -12.99
N PRO A 379 22.78 0.30 -13.53
CA PRO A 379 21.69 1.09 -14.10
C PRO A 379 21.05 2.06 -13.09
N THR A 380 20.83 1.64 -11.85
CA THR A 380 20.18 2.46 -10.81
C THR A 380 21.11 3.58 -10.34
N PHE A 381 22.34 3.25 -9.96
CA PHE A 381 23.29 4.23 -9.44
C PHE A 381 23.84 5.13 -10.54
N GLY A 382 24.10 4.59 -11.73
CA GLY A 382 24.50 5.38 -12.89
C GLY A 382 23.46 6.46 -13.22
N ARG A 383 22.17 6.14 -13.06
CA ARG A 383 21.10 7.12 -13.21
C ARG A 383 21.12 8.18 -12.10
N ILE A 384 21.27 7.77 -10.85
CA ILE A 384 21.36 8.69 -9.70
C ILE A 384 22.55 9.67 -9.85
N LEU A 385 23.69 9.16 -10.33
CA LEU A 385 24.88 10.00 -10.55
C LEU A 385 24.62 11.15 -11.54
N GLN A 386 23.73 10.98 -12.51
CA GLN A 386 23.36 12.03 -13.47
C GLN A 386 22.58 13.18 -12.83
N PHE A 387 21.99 12.96 -11.67
CA PHE A 387 21.21 13.98 -10.93
C PHE A 387 22.02 14.65 -9.82
N LEU A 388 23.24 14.22 -9.54
CA LEU A 388 24.03 14.79 -8.45
C LEU A 388 24.23 16.30 -8.66
N PRO A 389 23.71 17.15 -7.77
CA PRO A 389 23.95 18.58 -7.84
C PRO A 389 25.40 18.89 -7.44
N ARG A 390 25.95 19.97 -7.99
CA ARG A 390 27.30 20.45 -7.61
C ARG A 390 27.39 20.84 -6.14
N GLU A 391 26.27 21.30 -5.58
CA GLU A 391 26.15 21.69 -4.18
C GLU A 391 24.81 21.20 -3.62
N GLN A 392 24.86 20.41 -2.56
CA GLN A 392 23.68 19.88 -1.88
C GLN A 392 23.32 20.75 -0.66
N LYS A 393 22.85 21.97 -0.92
CA LYS A 393 22.54 22.94 0.16
C LYS A 393 21.04 23.07 0.47
N PHE A 394 20.18 22.27 -0.17
CA PHE A 394 18.76 22.50 -0.09
C PHE A 394 18.07 21.51 0.84
N GLU A 395 17.29 22.03 1.77
CA GLU A 395 16.32 21.26 2.53
C GLU A 395 15.05 21.13 1.72
N GLN A 396 14.51 19.89 1.67
CA GLN A 396 13.28 19.61 0.99
C GLN A 396 12.06 19.91 1.87
N ASN A 397 10.98 20.36 1.25
CA ASN A 397 9.71 20.47 1.92
C ASN A 397 9.10 19.07 2.13
N PHE A 398 9.02 18.62 3.38
CA PHE A 398 8.51 17.30 3.76
C PHE A 398 7.07 17.01 3.32
N ARG A 399 6.29 18.02 2.95
CA ARG A 399 4.89 17.87 2.56
C ARG A 399 4.67 17.69 1.07
N THR A 400 5.71 17.89 0.27
CA THR A 400 5.68 17.74 -1.18
C THR A 400 6.61 16.60 -1.54
N PRO A 401 6.30 15.74 -2.52
CA PRO A 401 7.26 14.75 -2.99
C PRO A 401 8.58 15.45 -3.32
N PRO A 402 9.72 15.11 -2.68
CA PRO A 402 10.97 15.90 -2.79
C PRO A 402 11.39 16.10 -4.23
N PHE A 403 11.19 15.07 -5.03
CA PHE A 403 11.54 15.08 -6.43
C PHE A 403 10.73 16.09 -7.25
N LEU A 404 9.42 16.21 -7.01
CA LEU A 404 8.55 17.18 -7.67
C LEU A 404 8.62 18.57 -7.02
N GLY A 405 8.97 18.66 -5.75
CA GLY A 405 9.17 19.92 -5.04
C GLY A 405 10.60 20.43 -5.10
N TYR A 406 11.49 19.74 -5.82
CA TYR A 406 12.90 20.09 -5.93
C TYR A 406 13.07 21.47 -6.51
N ASN A 407 13.54 22.34 -5.64
CA ASN A 407 13.65 23.73 -6.05
C ASN A 407 14.79 23.83 -7.07
N VAL A 408 14.54 24.43 -7.95
CA VAL A 408 15.03 24.90 -9.10
C VAL A 408 16.33 25.71 -9.07
N GLY A 409 16.72 26.21 -7.94
CA GLY A 409 18.02 26.79 -7.78
C GLY A 409 19.17 25.80 -8.04
N VAL A 410 18.85 24.53 -8.09
CA VAL A 410 19.81 23.47 -8.38
C VAL A 410 19.91 23.23 -9.87
N LEU A 411 20.23 24.25 -10.60
CA LEU A 411 20.72 24.13 -11.96
C LEU A 411 22.11 23.54 -11.91
N SER A 412 22.22 22.25 -11.74
CA SER A 412 23.52 21.58 -11.67
C SER A 412 24.14 21.28 -13.03
N GLY A 413 23.45 21.61 -14.09
CA GLY A 413 24.05 21.65 -15.43
C GLY A 413 23.99 20.37 -16.22
N THR A 414 23.29 19.33 -15.76
CA THR A 414 22.95 18.17 -16.60
C THR A 414 21.57 18.34 -17.23
N ASP A 415 21.33 17.73 -18.37
CA ASP A 415 20.03 17.78 -19.04
C ASP A 415 18.95 17.09 -18.18
N GLU A 416 19.34 16.10 -17.40
CA GLU A 416 18.45 15.38 -16.49
C GLU A 416 18.00 16.26 -15.32
N THR A 417 18.91 17.01 -14.73
CA THR A 417 18.57 17.96 -13.66
C THR A 417 17.65 19.08 -14.17
N LEU A 418 17.83 19.51 -15.42
CA LEU A 418 16.94 20.47 -16.07
C LEU A 418 15.52 19.89 -16.20
N ASN A 419 15.37 18.64 -16.66
CA ASN A 419 14.07 17.97 -16.75
C ASN A 419 13.37 17.94 -15.39
N THR A 420 14.06 17.50 -14.36
CA THR A 420 13.56 17.45 -12.98
C THR A 420 13.13 18.84 -12.50
N SER A 421 13.93 19.86 -12.78
CA SER A 421 13.66 21.21 -12.34
C SER A 421 12.44 21.83 -13.07
N VAL A 422 12.24 21.49 -14.34
CA VAL A 422 11.05 21.89 -15.11
C VAL A 422 9.82 21.17 -14.56
N ALA A 423 9.90 19.86 -14.28
CA ALA A 423 8.82 19.10 -13.65
C ALA A 423 8.42 19.70 -12.31
N ALA A 424 9.40 20.08 -11.47
CA ALA A 424 9.15 20.72 -10.19
C ALA A 424 8.46 22.09 -10.34
N ALA A 425 8.87 22.89 -11.31
CA ALA A 425 8.22 24.18 -11.62
C ALA A 425 6.77 23.98 -12.10
N LEU A 426 6.53 23.00 -12.97
CA LEU A 426 5.19 22.63 -13.42
C LEU A 426 4.31 22.17 -12.26
N TYR A 427 4.84 21.29 -11.40
CA TYR A 427 4.13 20.81 -10.22
C TYR A 427 3.81 21.93 -9.21
N SER A 428 4.74 22.86 -8.99
CA SER A 428 4.53 24.02 -8.12
C SER A 428 3.63 25.09 -8.76
N LYS A 429 3.28 24.95 -10.04
CA LYS A 429 2.57 25.96 -10.84
C LYS A 429 3.30 27.31 -10.88
N ASP A 430 4.64 27.28 -10.79
CA ASP A 430 5.51 28.46 -10.80
C ASP A 430 5.79 28.91 -12.23
N MET A 431 4.90 29.78 -12.75
CA MET A 431 4.96 30.24 -14.14
C MET A 431 6.23 30.96 -14.51
N GLU A 432 6.87 31.70 -13.59
CA GLU A 432 8.12 32.39 -13.86
C GLU A 432 9.24 31.40 -14.16
N ASN A 433 9.35 30.42 -13.28
CA ASN A 433 10.35 29.38 -13.41
C ASN A 433 10.06 28.43 -14.59
N ILE A 434 8.79 28.15 -14.89
CA ILE A 434 8.42 27.41 -16.09
C ILE A 434 8.93 28.12 -17.34
N ILE A 435 8.64 29.42 -17.49
CA ILE A 435 9.04 30.21 -18.65
C ILE A 435 10.56 30.24 -18.77
N MET A 436 11.25 30.62 -17.69
CA MET A 436 12.71 30.75 -17.69
C MET A 436 13.40 29.45 -18.11
N ARG A 437 12.96 28.31 -17.56
CA ARG A 437 13.60 27.01 -17.83
C ARG A 437 13.24 26.40 -19.13
N SER A 438 12.04 26.64 -19.59
CA SER A 438 11.63 26.21 -20.92
C SER A 438 12.49 26.86 -22.01
N GLN A 439 13.05 28.07 -21.75
CA GLN A 439 14.02 28.69 -22.66
C GLN A 439 15.33 27.88 -22.77
N TYR A 440 15.79 27.28 -21.66
CA TYR A 440 16.96 26.40 -21.71
C TYR A 440 16.58 25.02 -22.28
N LEU A 441 15.42 24.49 -21.90
CA LEU A 441 14.97 23.17 -22.34
C LEU A 441 14.81 23.10 -23.87
N GLN A 442 14.23 24.17 -24.52
CA GLN A 442 14.05 24.20 -25.98
C GLN A 442 15.36 24.17 -26.76
N GLN A 443 16.50 24.55 -26.13
CA GLN A 443 17.81 24.47 -26.75
C GLN A 443 18.37 23.03 -26.77
N LYS A 444 17.84 22.17 -25.91
CA LYS A 444 18.30 20.80 -25.72
C LYS A 444 17.41 19.76 -26.39
N ARG A 445 16.10 20.01 -26.40
CA ARG A 445 15.10 19.07 -26.95
C ARG A 445 13.81 19.79 -27.37
N THR A 446 12.97 19.10 -28.11
CA THR A 446 11.60 19.53 -28.35
C THR A 446 10.85 19.63 -27.03
N LEU A 447 10.11 20.72 -26.85
CA LEU A 447 9.34 20.94 -25.63
C LEU A 447 8.27 19.86 -25.44
N PRO A 448 8.24 19.15 -24.32
CA PRO A 448 7.20 18.17 -23.98
C PRO A 448 5.81 18.82 -23.95
N LEU A 449 4.77 18.01 -24.15
CA LEU A 449 3.37 18.48 -24.24
C LEU A 449 2.95 19.27 -23.00
N CYS A 450 3.28 18.80 -21.80
CA CYS A 450 2.96 19.50 -20.55
C CYS A 450 3.59 20.89 -20.46
N VAL A 451 4.80 21.05 -20.98
CA VAL A 451 5.50 22.36 -21.03
C VAL A 451 4.85 23.28 -22.05
N GLN A 452 4.51 22.77 -23.24
CA GLN A 452 3.78 23.56 -24.25
C GLN A 452 2.44 24.04 -23.69
N GLN A 453 1.66 23.18 -23.03
CA GLN A 453 0.38 23.54 -22.39
C GLN A 453 0.59 24.63 -21.32
N ALA A 454 1.64 24.51 -20.50
CA ALA A 454 1.96 25.51 -19.48
C ALA A 454 2.30 26.88 -20.08
N LEU A 455 3.10 26.92 -21.15
CA LEU A 455 3.46 28.15 -21.83
C LEU A 455 2.25 28.83 -22.49
N VAL A 456 1.34 28.05 -23.08
CA VAL A 456 0.08 28.59 -23.63
C VAL A 456 -0.81 29.17 -22.52
N ILE A 457 -0.91 28.48 -21.35
CA ILE A 457 -1.64 29.03 -20.19
C ILE A 457 -0.99 30.36 -19.73
N ALA A 458 0.34 30.41 -19.67
CA ALA A 458 1.08 31.60 -19.26
C ALA A 458 0.87 32.77 -20.24
N SER A 459 0.74 32.49 -21.54
CA SER A 459 0.54 33.50 -22.59
C SER A 459 -0.78 34.26 -22.43
N PHE A 460 -1.80 33.71 -21.80
CA PHE A 460 -3.06 34.41 -21.51
C PHE A 460 -2.85 35.66 -20.64
N LYS A 461 -1.80 35.70 -19.84
CA LYS A 461 -1.42 36.84 -19.00
C LYS A 461 -0.27 37.64 -19.58
N ARG A 462 0.45 37.12 -20.58
CA ARG A 462 1.66 37.71 -21.18
C ARG A 462 1.58 37.63 -22.72
N PRO A 463 0.89 38.58 -23.37
CA PRO A 463 0.84 38.64 -24.85
C PRO A 463 2.24 38.66 -25.46
N GLY A 464 2.46 37.93 -26.53
CA GLY A 464 3.77 37.82 -27.18
C GLY A 464 4.75 36.85 -26.54
N LEU A 465 4.39 36.19 -25.44
CA LEU A 465 5.27 35.21 -24.77
C LEU A 465 5.67 34.07 -25.72
N LEU A 466 4.73 33.57 -26.50
CA LEU A 466 4.95 32.40 -27.36
C LEU A 466 5.92 32.67 -28.50
N ASP A 467 6.15 33.96 -28.89
CA ASP A 467 7.10 34.35 -29.93
C ASP A 467 8.56 33.98 -29.54
N ASN A 468 8.82 33.80 -28.23
CA ASN A 468 10.12 33.41 -27.70
C ASN A 468 10.35 31.89 -27.72
N PHE A 469 9.37 31.09 -28.10
CA PHE A 469 9.44 29.65 -28.07
C PHE A 469 9.18 29.02 -29.44
N LYS A 470 10.04 28.07 -29.78
CA LYS A 470 9.93 27.33 -31.05
C LYS A 470 9.15 26.02 -30.82
N GLY A 471 8.38 25.60 -31.82
CA GLY A 471 7.77 24.27 -31.84
C GLY A 471 6.53 24.10 -30.97
N ILE A 472 5.93 25.20 -30.49
CA ILE A 472 4.61 25.14 -29.87
C ILE A 472 3.56 24.88 -30.93
N SER A 473 2.93 23.70 -30.87
CA SER A 473 1.94 23.28 -31.86
C SER A 473 0.68 24.15 -31.82
N SER A 474 0.14 24.54 -32.98
CA SER A 474 -1.16 25.17 -33.08
C SER A 474 -2.30 24.29 -32.56
N TYR A 475 -2.12 22.97 -32.65
CA TYR A 475 -3.03 22.00 -32.04
C TYR A 475 -3.10 22.19 -30.53
N VAL A 476 -1.94 22.27 -29.86
CA VAL A 476 -1.87 22.48 -28.40
C VAL A 476 -2.46 23.82 -27.99
N GLN A 477 -2.20 24.88 -28.80
CA GLN A 477 -2.79 26.19 -28.51
C GLN A 477 -4.33 26.14 -28.56
N ASN A 478 -4.89 25.51 -29.59
CA ASN A 478 -6.35 25.37 -29.75
C ASN A 478 -6.94 24.49 -28.63
N GLU A 479 -6.26 23.43 -28.26
CA GLU A 479 -6.69 22.53 -27.18
C GLU A 479 -6.76 23.25 -25.83
N VAL A 480 -5.73 24.03 -25.48
CA VAL A 480 -5.69 24.81 -24.24
C VAL A 480 -6.75 25.90 -24.24
N VAL A 481 -6.97 26.57 -25.37
CA VAL A 481 -8.03 27.58 -25.50
C VAL A 481 -9.42 26.95 -25.35
N ASN A 482 -9.65 25.81 -25.96
CA ASN A 482 -10.90 25.05 -25.83
C ASN A 482 -11.15 24.62 -24.37
N PHE A 483 -10.14 24.05 -23.73
CA PHE A 483 -10.17 23.72 -22.29
C PHE A 483 -10.50 24.96 -21.42
N ALA A 484 -9.78 26.07 -21.64
CA ALA A 484 -9.97 27.30 -20.88
C ALA A 484 -11.38 27.89 -21.05
N THR A 485 -11.97 27.77 -22.23
CA THR A 485 -13.34 28.23 -22.52
C THR A 485 -14.37 27.47 -21.67
N ILE A 486 -14.16 26.19 -21.42
CA ILE A 486 -15.04 25.37 -20.60
C ILE A 486 -14.72 25.57 -19.11
N ALA A 487 -13.45 25.65 -18.74
CA ALA A 487 -13.01 25.77 -17.35
C ALA A 487 -13.28 27.16 -16.74
N ALA A 488 -13.15 28.23 -17.51
CA ALA A 488 -13.27 29.60 -17.00
C ALA A 488 -14.61 29.93 -16.33
N PRO A 489 -15.78 29.57 -16.89
CA PRO A 489 -17.06 29.81 -16.19
C PRO A 489 -17.20 28.98 -14.93
N LEU A 490 -16.68 27.74 -14.91
CA LEU A 490 -16.75 26.82 -13.78
C LEU A 490 -15.82 27.24 -12.63
N SER A 491 -14.67 27.86 -12.95
CA SER A 491 -13.68 28.32 -11.97
C SER A 491 -14.14 29.52 -11.13
N LYS A 492 -15.26 30.16 -11.47
CA LYS A 492 -15.84 31.27 -10.71
C LYS A 492 -16.39 30.84 -9.36
N ASP A 493 -16.92 29.63 -9.26
CA ASP A 493 -17.34 29.03 -7.99
C ASP A 493 -16.15 28.42 -7.26
N LYS A 494 -15.64 29.13 -6.25
CA LYS A 494 -14.50 28.72 -5.45
C LYS A 494 -14.88 27.77 -4.28
N SER A 495 -16.18 27.45 -4.13
CA SER A 495 -16.61 26.47 -3.13
C SER A 495 -16.05 25.08 -3.43
N GLU A 496 -15.95 24.22 -2.43
CA GLU A 496 -15.53 22.82 -2.64
C GLU A 496 -16.46 22.07 -3.61
N LYS A 497 -17.78 22.40 -3.58
CA LYS A 497 -18.75 21.85 -4.53
C LYS A 497 -18.49 22.34 -5.97
N GLY A 498 -18.16 23.62 -6.13
CA GLY A 498 -17.83 24.20 -7.43
C GLY A 498 -16.55 23.62 -8.01
N LYS A 499 -15.52 23.45 -7.19
CA LYS A 499 -14.27 22.79 -7.60
C LYS A 499 -14.51 21.33 -8.04
N GLU A 500 -15.30 20.59 -7.27
CA GLU A 500 -15.63 19.20 -7.61
C GLU A 500 -16.48 19.12 -8.89
N ALA A 501 -17.45 20.01 -9.07
CA ALA A 501 -18.24 20.08 -10.30
C ALA A 501 -17.36 20.39 -11.53
N MET A 502 -16.42 21.34 -11.41
CA MET A 502 -15.45 21.65 -12.46
C MET A 502 -14.60 20.42 -12.79
N ARG A 503 -14.10 19.75 -11.78
CA ARG A 503 -13.29 18.56 -11.93
C ARG A 503 -14.06 17.43 -12.65
N GLN A 504 -15.30 17.15 -12.24
CA GLN A 504 -16.15 16.13 -12.87
C GLN A 504 -16.46 16.46 -14.34
N ALA A 505 -16.63 17.73 -14.65
CA ALA A 505 -16.87 18.16 -16.02
C ALA A 505 -15.65 18.00 -16.94
N LEU A 506 -14.43 18.10 -16.38
CA LEU A 506 -13.19 18.13 -17.16
C LEU A 506 -12.43 16.80 -17.15
N VAL A 507 -12.64 15.95 -16.16
CA VAL A 507 -11.84 14.73 -15.95
C VAL A 507 -11.89 13.75 -17.12
N LYS A 508 -13.05 13.66 -17.79
CA LYS A 508 -13.27 12.68 -18.86
C LYS A 508 -12.36 12.90 -20.06
N ASP A 509 -12.19 14.16 -20.45
CA ASP A 509 -11.53 14.51 -21.70
C ASP A 509 -10.09 15.01 -21.51
N TRP A 510 -9.73 15.48 -20.29
CA TRP A 510 -8.42 16.11 -20.04
C TRP A 510 -7.64 15.57 -18.84
N LYS A 511 -8.10 14.49 -18.17
CA LYS A 511 -7.27 13.78 -17.19
C LYS A 511 -5.96 13.37 -17.87
N GLY A 512 -4.84 13.49 -17.17
CA GLY A 512 -3.52 13.18 -17.72
C GLY A 512 -2.86 14.35 -18.45
N THR A 513 -3.42 15.56 -18.37
CA THR A 513 -2.85 16.76 -18.99
C THR A 513 -2.42 17.78 -17.94
N TYR A 514 -1.41 18.60 -18.28
CA TYR A 514 -0.98 19.70 -17.40
C TYR A 514 -2.10 20.73 -17.17
N MET A 515 -2.91 21.04 -18.17
CA MET A 515 -4.03 21.99 -18.03
C MET A 515 -5.06 21.49 -17.03
N PHE A 516 -5.41 20.20 -17.04
CA PHE A 516 -6.28 19.62 -16.02
C PHE A 516 -5.65 19.73 -14.62
N TYR A 517 -4.38 19.35 -14.49
CA TYR A 517 -3.63 19.50 -13.23
C TYR A 517 -3.59 20.95 -12.76
N TYR A 518 -3.31 21.91 -13.66
CA TYR A 518 -3.19 23.32 -13.30
C TYR A 518 -4.46 23.88 -12.67
N TYR A 519 -5.63 23.54 -13.22
CA TYR A 519 -6.93 24.04 -12.75
C TYR A 519 -7.57 23.18 -11.66
N CYS A 520 -7.42 21.86 -11.70
CA CYS A 520 -8.14 20.92 -10.86
C CYS A 520 -7.26 20.22 -9.79
N GLY A 521 -5.94 20.31 -9.91
CA GLY A 521 -5.02 19.68 -8.95
C GLY A 521 -5.12 20.34 -7.58
N ASN A 522 -5.42 19.54 -6.55
CA ASN A 522 -5.45 19.98 -5.16
C ASN A 522 -4.22 19.47 -4.42
N LEU A 523 -3.25 20.34 -4.19
CA LEU A 523 -2.03 20.03 -3.44
C LEU A 523 -2.18 20.22 -1.92
N ASN A 524 -3.40 20.41 -1.46
CA ASN A 524 -3.70 20.67 -0.05
C ASN A 524 -2.92 21.88 0.50
N GLN A 525 -3.17 23.05 -0.08
CA GLN A 525 -2.46 24.32 0.17
C GLN A 525 -2.49 24.84 1.62
N THR A 526 -3.29 24.25 2.50
CA THR A 526 -3.31 24.60 3.93
C THR A 526 -1.92 24.43 4.57
N ALA A 527 -1.10 23.57 4.02
CA ALA A 527 0.28 23.37 4.43
C ALA A 527 1.25 24.48 3.93
N GLN A 528 0.95 25.12 2.79
CA GLN A 528 1.79 26.18 2.23
C GLN A 528 1.65 27.50 3.00
N LYS A 529 0.50 27.80 3.57
CA LYS A 529 0.28 29.02 4.37
C LYS A 529 1.09 29.05 5.67
N GLN A 530 1.40 27.91 6.26
CA GLN A 530 2.22 27.83 7.47
C GLN A 530 3.73 27.97 7.18
N THR A 531 4.19 27.62 6.00
CA THR A 531 5.61 27.74 5.63
C THR A 531 5.99 29.19 5.30
N GLN A 532 5.07 29.98 4.78
CA GLN A 532 5.30 31.41 4.51
C GLN A 532 5.33 32.30 5.77
N THR A 533 4.75 31.82 6.89
CA THR A 533 4.75 32.56 8.17
C THR A 533 5.99 32.29 9.01
N ASN A 534 6.81 31.30 8.70
CA ASN A 534 8.03 30.96 9.43
C ASN A 534 9.32 31.39 8.73
N VAL A 535 9.24 32.21 7.69
CA VAL A 535 10.40 32.82 6.99
C VAL A 535 10.24 34.35 7.04
N ASN A 536 10.11 34.88 8.28
CA ASN A 536 10.35 36.30 8.57
C ASN A 536 11.24 36.42 9.79
#